data_e429feb4935ebbde839a3c285ebd8003
#
_entry.id   e429feb4935ebbde839a3c285ebd8003
#
_cell.length_a   1.000
_cell.length_b   1.000
_cell.length_c   1.000
_cell.angle_alpha   90.00
_cell.angle_beta   90.00
_cell.angle_gamma   90.00
#
_symmetry.space_group_name_H-M   'P 1'
#
loop_
_entity.id
_entity.type
_entity.pdbx_description
1 polymer ?
#
loop_
_entity_poly.entity_id
_entity_poly.type
_entity_poly.pdbx_seq_one_letter_code
_entity_poly.pdbx_strand_id
1 'polypeptide(L)'
;MADPLRLARAVQTCARGLGKIGRERARSVNITPQQADALEIIEARGVVSTSILAELLGIDPSTASRNLAGLQRAGLIARRRDAEDGRQTDVRLTPKGKRLSESATADALRAFSALIERVPRADRPRIVEAVELLARAVIATET
;
A
#
# COMPACT_ATOMS: atom_id res chain seq x y z
N MET A 1 -5.26 -24.76 -20.97
CA MET A 1 -4.34 -24.81 -19.82
C MET A 1 -3.69 -23.43 -19.65
N ALA A 2 -3.62 -22.94 -18.41
CA ALA A 2 -2.95 -21.66 -18.17
C ALA A 2 -1.41 -21.80 -18.43
N ASP A 3 -0.83 -20.82 -19.10
CA ASP A 3 0.62 -20.78 -19.34
C ASP A 3 1.32 -19.99 -18.23
N PRO A 4 2.02 -20.67 -17.29
CA PRO A 4 2.68 -20.01 -16.16
C PRO A 4 3.74 -19.01 -16.59
N LEU A 5 4.45 -19.26 -17.67
CA LEU A 5 5.52 -18.37 -18.18
C LEU A 5 4.91 -17.07 -18.72
N ARG A 6 3.81 -17.19 -19.47
CA ARG A 6 3.07 -16.03 -19.97
C ARG A 6 2.50 -15.18 -18.84
N LEU A 7 1.93 -15.84 -17.80
CA LEU A 7 1.46 -15.17 -16.60
C LEU A 7 2.60 -14.41 -15.90
N ALA A 8 3.73 -15.10 -15.63
CA ALA A 8 4.87 -14.50 -14.95
C ALA A 8 5.39 -13.24 -15.68
N ARG A 9 5.53 -13.31 -17.01
CA ARG A 9 5.95 -12.16 -17.82
C ARG A 9 4.97 -11.00 -17.75
N ALA A 10 3.66 -11.27 -17.81
CA ALA A 10 2.63 -10.25 -17.71
C ALA A 10 2.66 -9.56 -16.34
N VAL A 11 2.69 -10.35 -15.26
CA VAL A 11 2.75 -9.84 -13.88
C VAL A 11 4.01 -9.00 -13.66
N GLN A 12 5.20 -9.47 -14.10
CA GLN A 12 6.43 -8.71 -13.96
C GLN A 12 6.38 -7.38 -14.73
N THR A 13 5.77 -7.36 -15.91
CA THR A 13 5.62 -6.13 -16.69
C THR A 13 4.68 -5.15 -16.00
N CYS A 14 3.54 -5.64 -15.47
CA CYS A 14 2.62 -4.84 -14.66
C CYS A 14 3.31 -4.29 -13.41
N ALA A 15 4.03 -5.14 -12.67
CA ALA A 15 4.74 -4.74 -11.45
C ALA A 15 5.74 -3.61 -11.70
N ARG A 16 6.53 -3.67 -12.79
CA ARG A 16 7.45 -2.59 -13.17
C ARG A 16 6.72 -1.29 -13.48
N GLY A 17 5.63 -1.34 -14.26
CA GLY A 17 4.84 -0.17 -14.64
C GLY A 17 4.14 0.47 -13.44
N LEU A 18 3.46 -0.34 -12.65
CA LEU A 18 2.74 0.11 -11.44
C LEU A 18 3.72 0.62 -10.36
N GLY A 19 4.87 -0.02 -10.21
CA GLY A 19 5.93 0.46 -9.31
C GLY A 19 6.44 1.86 -9.68
N LYS A 20 6.49 2.21 -10.96
CA LYS A 20 6.80 3.58 -11.39
C LYS A 20 5.76 4.58 -10.92
N ILE A 21 4.47 4.26 -11.11
CA ILE A 21 3.36 5.11 -10.65
C ILE A 21 3.43 5.30 -9.13
N GLY A 22 3.64 4.24 -8.36
CA GLY A 22 3.79 4.31 -6.91
C GLY A 22 4.95 5.20 -6.45
N ARG A 23 6.12 5.08 -7.09
CA ARG A 23 7.28 5.92 -6.79
C ARG A 23 7.04 7.41 -7.11
N GLU A 24 6.42 7.71 -8.23
CA GLU A 24 6.08 9.10 -8.60
C GLU A 24 5.11 9.72 -7.59
N ARG A 25 4.11 8.96 -7.15
CA ARG A 25 3.17 9.39 -6.11
C ARG A 25 3.86 9.65 -4.76
N ALA A 26 4.69 8.74 -4.31
CA ALA A 26 5.42 8.90 -3.05
C ALA A 26 6.33 10.14 -3.09
N ARG A 27 7.00 10.38 -4.21
CA ARG A 27 7.83 11.59 -4.41
C ARG A 27 7.02 12.88 -4.37
N SER A 28 5.82 12.91 -4.92
CA SER A 28 4.98 14.12 -4.95
C SER A 28 4.58 14.60 -3.55
N VAL A 29 4.57 13.71 -2.57
CA VAL A 29 4.24 14.00 -1.16
C VAL A 29 5.45 13.87 -0.23
N ASN A 30 6.65 13.73 -0.79
CA ASN A 30 7.94 13.68 -0.09
C ASN A 30 8.05 12.55 0.96
N ILE A 31 7.54 11.37 0.62
CA ILE A 31 7.68 10.14 1.41
C ILE A 31 8.25 9.02 0.54
N THR A 32 8.70 7.95 1.18
CA THR A 32 9.12 6.74 0.47
C THR A 32 7.90 5.89 0.05
N PRO A 33 8.03 5.02 -0.97
CA PRO A 33 6.97 4.08 -1.32
C PRO A 33 6.50 3.21 -0.14
N GLN A 34 7.42 2.68 0.68
CA GLN A 34 7.06 1.92 1.88
C GLN A 34 6.31 2.75 2.93
N GLN A 35 6.63 4.04 3.06
CA GLN A 35 5.88 4.94 3.93
C GLN A 35 4.48 5.21 3.37
N ALA A 36 4.32 5.30 2.05
CA ALA A 36 3.00 5.42 1.42
C ALA A 36 2.13 4.19 1.69
N ASP A 37 2.71 2.99 1.52
CA ASP A 37 2.02 1.72 1.83
C ASP A 37 1.62 1.64 3.31
N ALA A 38 2.50 2.07 4.22
CA ALA A 38 2.19 2.13 5.65
C ALA A 38 1.02 3.08 5.96
N LEU A 39 0.98 4.28 5.36
CA LEU A 39 -0.13 5.22 5.55
C LEU A 39 -1.45 4.64 5.05
N GLU A 40 -1.45 3.96 3.90
CA GLU A 40 -2.64 3.32 3.34
C GLU A 40 -3.19 2.23 4.27
N ILE A 41 -2.32 1.36 4.81
CA ILE A 41 -2.71 0.33 5.77
C ILE A 41 -3.28 0.95 7.06
N ILE A 42 -2.63 1.98 7.60
CA ILE A 42 -3.08 2.65 8.81
C ILE A 42 -4.43 3.35 8.57
N GLU A 43 -4.62 3.97 7.41
CA GLU A 43 -5.90 4.58 7.06
C GLU A 43 -7.03 3.54 6.99
N ALA A 44 -6.79 2.43 6.32
CA ALA A 44 -7.80 1.37 6.17
C ALA A 44 -8.20 0.72 7.50
N ARG A 45 -7.28 0.63 8.47
CA ARG A 45 -7.51 -0.02 9.76
C ARG A 45 -7.85 0.96 10.90
N GLY A 46 -7.60 2.25 10.72
CA GLY A 46 -7.75 3.29 11.74
C GLY A 46 -6.66 3.26 12.80
N VAL A 47 -6.47 2.13 13.47
CA VAL A 47 -5.40 1.87 14.44
C VAL A 47 -4.76 0.53 14.13
N VAL A 48 -3.45 0.46 14.15
CA VAL A 48 -2.70 -0.78 13.90
C VAL A 48 -1.46 -0.83 14.78
N SER A 49 -1.12 -2.01 15.31
CA SER A 49 0.13 -2.18 16.04
C SER A 49 1.34 -2.20 15.10
N THR A 50 2.51 -1.79 15.60
CA THR A 50 3.75 -1.78 14.81
C THR A 50 4.10 -3.18 14.28
N SER A 51 3.85 -4.24 15.07
CA SER A 51 4.13 -5.63 14.67
C SER A 51 3.21 -6.09 13.54
N ILE A 52 1.91 -5.82 13.63
CA ILE A 52 0.95 -6.15 12.58
C ILE A 52 1.28 -5.36 11.30
N LEU A 53 1.67 -4.09 11.43
CA LEU A 53 2.06 -3.29 10.28
C LEU A 53 3.30 -3.86 9.57
N ALA A 54 4.31 -4.31 10.33
CA ALA A 54 5.50 -4.96 9.77
C ALA A 54 5.13 -6.23 9.00
N GLU A 55 4.26 -7.07 9.56
CA GLU A 55 3.75 -8.28 8.91
C GLU A 55 3.02 -7.97 7.60
N LEU A 56 2.08 -7.02 7.62
CA LEU A 56 1.32 -6.61 6.44
C LEU A 56 2.19 -5.99 5.34
N LEU A 57 3.28 -5.32 5.70
CA LEU A 57 4.25 -4.76 4.76
C LEU A 57 5.28 -5.80 4.28
N GLY A 58 5.31 -7.00 4.87
CA GLY A 58 6.32 -8.02 4.56
C GLY A 58 7.75 -7.58 4.87
N ILE A 59 7.95 -6.78 5.93
CA ILE A 59 9.26 -6.26 6.35
C ILE A 59 9.58 -6.62 7.80
N ASP A 60 10.85 -6.57 8.16
CA ASP A 60 11.25 -6.81 9.53
C ASP A 60 10.81 -5.66 10.48
N PRO A 61 10.60 -5.96 11.79
CA PRO A 61 10.12 -4.97 12.75
C PRO A 61 11.03 -3.74 12.90
N SER A 62 12.33 -3.89 12.71
CA SER A 62 13.29 -2.78 12.83
C SER A 62 13.15 -1.81 11.64
N THR A 63 12.93 -2.33 10.44
CA THR A 63 12.64 -1.54 9.25
C THR A 63 11.29 -0.82 9.37
N ALA A 64 10.25 -1.51 9.85
CA ALA A 64 8.96 -0.90 10.14
C ALA A 64 9.09 0.24 11.14
N SER A 65 9.83 0.03 12.23
CA SER A 65 10.06 1.05 13.25
C SER A 65 10.77 2.29 12.70
N ARG A 66 11.76 2.12 11.82
CA ARG A 66 12.46 3.24 11.15
C ARG A 66 11.54 4.02 10.22
N ASN A 67 10.74 3.34 9.42
CA ASN A 67 9.77 3.97 8.54
C ASN A 67 8.73 4.78 9.33
N LEU A 68 8.23 4.21 10.43
CA LEU A 68 7.28 4.89 11.32
C LEU A 68 7.92 6.09 12.04
N ALA A 69 9.19 5.99 12.44
CA ALA A 69 9.89 7.12 13.02
C ALA A 69 10.00 8.31 12.03
N GLY A 70 10.22 8.02 10.74
CA GLY A 70 10.19 9.03 9.68
C GLY A 70 8.84 9.69 9.54
N LEU A 71 7.76 8.90 9.48
CA LEU A 71 6.38 9.40 9.41
C LEU A 71 5.98 10.21 10.65
N GLN A 72 6.43 9.79 11.83
CA GLN A 72 6.17 10.49 13.08
C GLN A 72 6.88 11.85 13.12
N ARG A 73 8.18 11.92 12.71
CA ARG A 73 8.90 13.18 12.58
C ARG A 73 8.26 14.15 11.58
N ALA A 74 7.68 13.62 10.51
CA ALA A 74 6.91 14.40 9.55
C ALA A 74 5.52 14.83 10.08
N GLY A 75 5.11 14.38 11.26
CA GLY A 75 3.83 14.69 11.86
C GLY A 75 2.64 14.00 11.19
N LEU A 76 2.88 12.90 10.48
CA LEU A 76 1.85 12.18 9.72
C LEU A 76 1.16 11.09 10.54
N ILE A 77 1.85 10.54 11.52
CA ILE A 77 1.33 9.53 12.45
C ILE A 77 1.58 9.91 13.89
N ALA A 78 0.74 9.39 14.77
CA ALA A 78 0.95 9.36 16.22
C ALA A 78 1.13 7.92 16.67
N ARG A 79 2.07 7.71 17.60
CA ARG A 79 2.34 6.41 18.24
C ARG A 79 1.96 6.49 19.69
N ARG A 80 1.23 5.49 20.18
CA ARG A 80 0.85 5.38 21.58
C ARG A 80 1.12 3.96 22.05
N ARG A 81 1.73 3.82 23.23
CA ARG A 81 1.80 2.51 23.89
C ARG A 81 0.39 2.05 24.25
N ASP A 82 0.11 0.78 23.98
CA ASP A 82 -1.14 0.18 24.43
C ASP A 82 -1.21 0.25 25.96
N ALA A 83 -2.36 0.65 26.48
CA ALA A 83 -2.59 0.76 27.93
C ALA A 83 -2.68 -0.62 28.60
N GLU A 84 -3.11 -1.66 27.88
CA GLU A 84 -3.27 -3.03 28.37
C GLU A 84 -2.00 -3.88 28.16
N ASP A 85 -1.34 -3.73 27.01
CA ASP A 85 -0.06 -4.36 26.71
C ASP A 85 1.00 -3.30 26.44
N GLY A 86 1.74 -2.89 27.48
CA GLY A 86 2.81 -1.89 27.38
C GLY A 86 3.97 -2.26 26.45
N ARG A 87 3.96 -3.47 25.85
CA ARG A 87 4.91 -3.93 24.83
C ARG A 87 4.46 -3.57 23.43
N GLN A 88 3.16 -3.38 23.22
CA GLN A 88 2.60 -3.00 21.93
C GLN A 88 2.56 -1.49 21.77
N THR A 89 2.84 -1.03 20.57
CA THR A 89 2.73 0.38 20.21
C THR A 89 1.72 0.52 19.08
N ASP A 90 0.61 1.16 19.37
CA ASP A 90 -0.42 1.49 18.41
C ASP A 90 -0.03 2.70 17.59
N VAL A 91 -0.37 2.65 16.32
CA VAL A 91 -0.10 3.69 15.33
C VAL A 91 -1.42 4.12 14.70
N ARG A 92 -1.61 5.43 14.58
CA ARG A 92 -2.76 6.05 13.91
C ARG A 92 -2.32 7.24 13.08
N LEU A 93 -3.13 7.61 12.09
CA LEU A 93 -2.91 8.85 11.34
C LEU A 93 -3.20 10.07 12.23
N THR A 94 -2.40 11.12 12.06
CA THR A 94 -2.76 12.46 12.50
C THR A 94 -3.73 13.11 11.50
N PRO A 95 -4.39 14.24 11.83
CA PRO A 95 -5.16 14.98 10.84
C PRO A 95 -4.35 15.37 9.60
N LYS A 96 -3.06 15.69 9.78
CA LYS A 96 -2.14 15.94 8.66
C LYS A 96 -1.90 14.69 7.82
N GLY A 97 -1.67 13.54 8.48
CA GLY A 97 -1.48 12.24 7.83
C GLY A 97 -2.71 11.82 7.04
N LYS A 98 -3.90 12.03 7.61
CA LYS A 98 -5.17 11.72 6.94
C LYS A 98 -5.36 12.54 5.67
N ARG A 99 -5.15 13.85 5.72
CA ARG A 99 -5.23 14.72 4.53
C ARG A 99 -4.25 14.29 3.44
N LEU A 100 -3.03 13.93 3.82
CA LEU A 100 -2.01 13.45 2.87
C LEU A 100 -2.41 12.12 2.25
N SER A 101 -2.92 11.18 3.04
CA SER A 101 -3.40 9.88 2.56
C SER A 101 -4.59 10.05 1.60
N GLU A 102 -5.56 10.89 1.93
CA GLU A 102 -6.69 11.22 1.06
C GLU A 102 -6.24 11.82 -0.27
N SER A 103 -5.26 12.73 -0.25
CA SER A 103 -4.68 13.31 -1.47
C SER A 103 -3.95 12.25 -2.30
N ALA A 104 -3.16 11.40 -1.66
CA ALA A 104 -2.46 10.30 -2.34
C ALA A 104 -3.43 9.30 -2.97
N THR A 105 -4.54 9.00 -2.29
CA THR A 105 -5.62 8.14 -2.82
C THR A 105 -6.27 8.77 -4.05
N ALA A 106 -6.57 10.07 -4.02
CA ALA A 106 -7.12 10.78 -5.18
C ALA A 106 -6.16 10.75 -6.39
N ASP A 107 -4.84 10.91 -6.15
CA ASP A 107 -3.82 10.80 -7.19
C ASP A 107 -3.73 9.37 -7.77
N ALA A 108 -3.87 8.36 -6.91
CA ALA A 108 -3.95 6.97 -7.34
C ALA A 108 -5.16 6.74 -8.25
N LEU A 109 -6.33 7.16 -7.82
CA LEU A 109 -7.56 7.00 -8.60
C LEU A 109 -7.42 7.64 -9.98
N ARG A 110 -6.83 8.84 -10.07
CA ARG A 110 -6.55 9.49 -11.36
C ARG A 110 -5.61 8.66 -12.24
N ALA A 111 -4.52 8.15 -11.67
CA ALA A 111 -3.54 7.34 -12.41
C ALA A 111 -4.16 6.02 -12.90
N PHE A 112 -4.92 5.33 -12.05
CA PHE A 112 -5.58 4.08 -12.42
C PHE A 112 -6.75 4.29 -13.38
N SER A 113 -7.49 5.40 -13.28
CA SER A 113 -8.49 5.77 -14.28
C SER A 113 -7.85 5.97 -15.65
N ALA A 114 -6.75 6.72 -15.73
CA ALA A 114 -6.03 6.90 -16.98
C ALA A 114 -5.44 5.58 -17.54
N LEU A 115 -5.04 4.66 -16.66
CA LEU A 115 -4.56 3.34 -17.06
C LEU A 115 -5.69 2.48 -17.66
N ILE A 116 -6.84 2.40 -16.98
CA ILE A 116 -7.96 1.57 -17.43
C ILE A 116 -8.60 2.12 -18.70
N GLU A 117 -8.53 3.42 -18.96
CA GLU A 117 -9.00 4.03 -20.19
C GLU A 117 -8.24 3.57 -21.44
N ARG A 118 -6.99 3.13 -21.30
CA ARG A 118 -6.19 2.52 -22.38
C ARG A 118 -6.61 1.12 -22.76
N VAL A 119 -7.45 0.50 -21.93
CA VAL A 119 -8.01 -0.84 -22.18
C VAL A 119 -9.30 -0.69 -22.99
N PRO A 120 -9.54 -1.53 -24.02
CA PRO A 120 -10.80 -1.56 -24.75
C PRO A 120 -11.98 -1.65 -23.77
N ARG A 121 -13.02 -0.86 -23.99
CA ARG A 121 -14.14 -0.72 -23.04
C ARG A 121 -14.79 -2.06 -22.66
N ALA A 122 -14.89 -2.98 -23.62
CA ALA A 122 -15.47 -4.30 -23.42
C ALA A 122 -14.65 -5.19 -22.47
N ASP A 123 -13.33 -4.96 -22.36
CA ASP A 123 -12.41 -5.79 -21.55
C ASP A 123 -12.17 -5.23 -20.14
N ARG A 124 -12.59 -4.00 -19.86
CA ARG A 124 -12.33 -3.33 -18.56
C ARG A 124 -12.85 -4.12 -17.37
N PRO A 125 -14.13 -4.60 -17.35
CA PRO A 125 -14.62 -5.38 -16.21
C PRO A 125 -13.82 -6.68 -16.02
N ARG A 126 -13.48 -7.37 -17.10
CA ARG A 126 -12.72 -8.63 -17.06
C ARG A 126 -11.32 -8.46 -16.48
N ILE A 127 -10.66 -7.32 -16.76
CA ILE A 127 -9.35 -7.02 -16.20
C ILE A 127 -9.45 -6.77 -14.70
N VAL A 128 -10.44 -6.02 -14.25
CA VAL A 128 -10.64 -5.75 -12.80
C VAL A 128 -10.85 -7.07 -12.06
N GLU A 129 -11.79 -7.90 -12.53
CA GLU A 129 -12.08 -9.22 -11.95
C GLU A 129 -10.84 -10.14 -11.92
N ALA A 130 -10.07 -10.18 -13.02
CA ALA A 130 -8.88 -11.01 -13.12
C ALA A 130 -7.77 -10.56 -12.14
N VAL A 131 -7.58 -9.26 -11.99
CA VAL A 131 -6.59 -8.69 -11.06
C VAL A 131 -7.01 -8.93 -9.61
N GLU A 132 -8.30 -8.78 -9.29
CA GLU A 132 -8.82 -9.09 -7.95
C GLU A 132 -8.67 -10.58 -7.60
N LEU A 133 -8.94 -11.47 -8.57
CA LEU A 133 -8.75 -12.91 -8.38
C LEU A 133 -7.28 -13.26 -8.12
N LEU A 134 -6.37 -12.66 -8.91
CA LEU A 134 -4.94 -12.85 -8.74
C LEU A 134 -4.46 -12.33 -7.38
N ALA A 135 -4.91 -11.16 -6.96
CA ALA A 135 -4.58 -10.59 -5.66
C ALA A 135 -4.99 -11.50 -4.51
N ARG A 136 -6.21 -12.06 -4.55
CA ARG A 136 -6.66 -13.05 -3.55
C ARG A 136 -5.79 -14.30 -3.54
N ALA A 137 -5.39 -14.80 -4.70
CA ALA A 137 -4.54 -15.99 -4.78
C ALA A 137 -3.14 -15.75 -4.20
N VAL A 138 -2.55 -14.58 -4.41
CA VAL A 138 -1.24 -14.21 -3.84
C VAL A 138 -1.31 -14.15 -2.31
N ILE A 139 -2.31 -13.48 -1.75
CA ILE A 139 -2.48 -13.38 -0.28
C ILE A 139 -2.69 -14.76 0.36
N ALA A 140 -3.45 -15.65 -0.29
CA ALA A 140 -3.70 -17.00 0.23
C ALA A 140 -2.45 -17.90 0.24
N THR A 141 -1.40 -17.54 -0.52
CA THR A 141 -0.16 -18.34 -0.59
C THR A 141 0.81 -18.01 0.55
N GLU A 142 0.59 -16.88 1.25
CA GLU A 142 1.42 -16.42 2.38
C GLU A 142 0.98 -16.98 3.75
N THR A 143 -0.07 -17.84 3.78
CA THR A 143 -0.60 -18.50 4.97
C THR A 143 -0.19 -19.96 5.03
#